data_31b89f4ee7e108fc3e8f3718db7ec9b2
#
_entry.id   31b89f4ee7e108fc3e8f3718db7ec9b2
#
_cell.length_a   1.000
_cell.length_b   1.000
_cell.length_c   1.000
_cell.angle_alpha   90.00
_cell.angle_beta   90.00
_cell.angle_gamma   90.00
#
_symmetry.space_group_name_H-M   'P 1'
#
loop_
_entity.id
_entity.type
_entity.pdbx_description
1 polymer ?
#
loop_
_entity_poly.entity_id
_entity_poly.type
_entity_poly.pdbx_seq_one_letter_code
_entity_poly.pdbx_strand_id
1 'polypeptide(L)'
;MNKLERLIVTAKPIAFFIRKSKQLIIPGFRGIPLFDVVEFFFLQVKKIGLNERAASISFNVIMAIPAACIFLFSVVPYLPVSNQFKAELLALTKDLSPNQNTYKLVESFLNDFFRKSRGGLLSFGFLLVIFYASNAMMGIIRTFEKSISDAKTYFLHKRWRAIKLTFILILLVISCVLLLIGHDALEKILKHYFHLSKSTSLYWWENTRWLLIILLIFLGNSFIYKYAPSVEKRWNLVSPGSLLATFLTLATTMGFSYWVNHFGSYNKVYGSIGTVLVIMLLINLNSLILLIGFELNVSITYLQKQVEDRKAKEKIEKKTSI
;
A
#
# COMPACT_ATOMS: atom_id res chain seq x y z
N MET A 1 8.11 -33.16 -10.41
CA MET A 1 6.61 -33.19 -10.37
C MET A 1 6.17 -34.49 -9.71
N ASN A 2 5.44 -34.35 -8.59
CA ASN A 2 4.84 -35.49 -7.91
C ASN A 2 3.67 -36.09 -8.77
N LYS A 3 3.35 -37.41 -8.54
CA LYS A 3 2.23 -38.07 -9.26
C LYS A 3 0.91 -37.27 -9.20
N LEU A 4 0.62 -36.60 -8.09
CA LEU A 4 -0.55 -35.73 -7.91
C LEU A 4 -0.48 -34.46 -8.80
N GLU A 5 0.68 -33.84 -8.93
CA GLU A 5 0.85 -32.68 -9.81
C GLU A 5 0.62 -33.02 -11.28
N ARG A 6 1.06 -34.21 -11.72
CA ARG A 6 0.79 -34.70 -13.08
C ARG A 6 -0.70 -34.94 -13.32
N LEU A 7 -1.42 -35.54 -12.38
CA LEU A 7 -2.86 -35.79 -12.48
C LEU A 7 -3.66 -34.48 -12.55
N ILE A 8 -3.27 -33.46 -11.79
CA ILE A 8 -3.93 -32.15 -11.78
C ILE A 8 -3.68 -31.42 -13.11
N VAL A 9 -2.44 -31.39 -13.60
CA VAL A 9 -2.07 -30.69 -14.84
C VAL A 9 -2.66 -31.36 -16.11
N THR A 10 -2.91 -32.68 -16.08
CA THR A 10 -3.51 -33.43 -17.20
C THR A 10 -5.03 -33.46 -17.18
N ALA A 11 -5.68 -32.97 -16.12
CA ALA A 11 -7.16 -32.87 -16.10
C ALA A 11 -7.65 -31.95 -17.23
N LYS A 12 -8.60 -32.41 -18.06
CA LYS A 12 -9.09 -31.73 -19.26
C LYS A 12 -9.39 -30.22 -19.07
N PRO A 13 -10.10 -29.77 -18.00
CA PRO A 13 -10.36 -28.34 -17.79
C PRO A 13 -9.08 -27.55 -17.51
N ILE A 14 -8.17 -28.12 -16.72
CA ILE A 14 -6.91 -27.43 -16.33
C ILE A 14 -5.96 -27.36 -17.54
N ALA A 15 -5.84 -28.41 -18.32
CA ALA A 15 -5.05 -28.43 -19.54
C ALA A 15 -5.56 -27.38 -20.58
N PHE A 16 -6.88 -27.15 -20.66
CA PHE A 16 -7.48 -26.12 -21.50
C PHE A 16 -7.08 -24.71 -21.02
N PHE A 17 -7.18 -24.45 -19.70
CA PHE A 17 -6.76 -23.16 -19.13
C PHE A 17 -5.26 -22.92 -19.31
N ILE A 18 -4.42 -23.93 -19.11
CA ILE A 18 -2.96 -23.83 -19.34
C ILE A 18 -2.66 -23.51 -20.80
N ARG A 19 -3.34 -24.20 -21.74
CA ARG A 19 -3.13 -23.93 -23.19
C ARG A 19 -3.56 -22.53 -23.56
N LYS A 20 -4.69 -22.05 -23.04
CA LYS A 20 -5.19 -20.70 -23.31
C LYS A 20 -4.31 -19.62 -22.67
N SER A 21 -3.80 -19.87 -21.46
CA SER A 21 -2.89 -18.92 -20.75
C SER A 21 -1.52 -18.81 -21.40
N LYS A 22 -1.04 -19.86 -22.11
CA LYS A 22 0.19 -19.82 -22.92
C LYS A 22 0.06 -18.95 -24.20
N GLN A 23 -1.15 -18.68 -24.63
CA GLN A 23 -1.43 -17.79 -25.79
C GLN A 23 -1.86 -16.39 -25.36
N LEU A 24 -2.29 -16.23 -24.12
CA LEU A 24 -2.82 -14.97 -23.61
C LEU A 24 -1.68 -14.02 -23.20
N ILE A 25 -1.56 -12.93 -23.93
CA ILE A 25 -0.66 -11.82 -23.61
C ILE A 25 -1.48 -10.70 -23.00
N ILE A 26 -1.29 -10.40 -21.70
CA ILE A 26 -1.99 -9.32 -21.02
C ILE A 26 -1.27 -7.99 -21.26
N PRO A 27 -1.99 -6.86 -21.46
CA PRO A 27 -1.40 -5.54 -21.51
C PRO A 27 -0.54 -5.29 -20.25
N GLY A 28 0.71 -4.85 -20.46
CA GLY A 28 1.68 -4.67 -19.37
C GLY A 28 2.65 -5.84 -19.16
N PHE A 29 2.42 -7.04 -19.71
CA PHE A 29 3.33 -8.19 -19.64
C PHE A 29 4.41 -8.16 -20.73
N ARG A 30 4.49 -7.08 -21.49
CA ARG A 30 5.56 -6.82 -22.48
C ARG A 30 5.79 -7.95 -23.49
N GLY A 31 4.70 -8.60 -23.92
CA GLY A 31 4.74 -9.68 -24.91
C GLY A 31 5.04 -11.07 -24.35
N ILE A 32 5.11 -11.24 -23.03
CA ILE A 32 5.32 -12.53 -22.37
C ILE A 32 3.97 -13.19 -22.10
N PRO A 33 3.81 -14.50 -22.38
CA PRO A 33 2.60 -15.24 -22.06
C PRO A 33 2.29 -15.24 -20.57
N LEU A 34 0.99 -15.17 -20.23
CA LEU A 34 0.54 -15.18 -18.83
C LEU A 34 1.05 -16.40 -18.06
N PHE A 35 1.06 -17.56 -18.69
CA PHE A 35 1.51 -18.81 -18.07
C PHE A 35 2.96 -18.71 -17.58
N ASP A 36 3.87 -18.22 -18.42
CA ASP A 36 5.30 -18.14 -18.10
C ASP A 36 5.55 -17.16 -16.95
N VAL A 37 4.81 -16.05 -16.93
CA VAL A 37 4.88 -15.07 -15.84
C VAL A 37 4.38 -15.67 -14.53
N VAL A 38 3.25 -16.38 -14.53
CA VAL A 38 2.66 -16.99 -13.34
C VAL A 38 3.55 -18.11 -12.80
N GLU A 39 4.05 -18.99 -13.68
CA GLU A 39 4.97 -20.08 -13.30
C GLU A 39 6.24 -19.54 -12.65
N PHE A 40 6.89 -18.57 -13.30
CA PHE A 40 8.11 -17.95 -12.80
C PHE A 40 7.85 -17.20 -11.48
N PHE A 41 6.73 -16.48 -11.38
CA PHE A 41 6.31 -15.79 -10.16
C PHE A 41 6.19 -16.76 -8.98
N PHE A 42 5.49 -17.89 -9.13
CA PHE A 42 5.35 -18.87 -8.05
C PHE A 42 6.69 -19.52 -7.66
N LEU A 43 7.56 -19.78 -8.62
CA LEU A 43 8.92 -20.26 -8.36
C LEU A 43 9.73 -19.23 -7.54
N GLN A 44 9.62 -17.96 -7.89
CA GLN A 44 10.28 -16.86 -7.21
C GLN A 44 9.76 -16.70 -5.78
N VAL A 45 8.44 -16.70 -5.60
CA VAL A 45 7.78 -16.57 -4.29
C VAL A 45 8.23 -17.67 -3.32
N LYS A 46 8.36 -18.92 -3.79
CA LYS A 46 8.84 -20.03 -2.95
C LYS A 46 10.29 -19.87 -2.47
N LYS A 47 11.15 -19.20 -3.26
CA LYS A 47 12.58 -19.04 -2.94
C LYS A 47 12.85 -17.89 -1.96
N ILE A 48 11.98 -16.88 -1.91
CA ILE A 48 12.35 -15.58 -1.37
C ILE A 48 12.00 -15.39 0.11
N GLY A 49 11.17 -16.26 0.73
CA GLY A 49 10.76 -16.08 2.13
C GLY A 49 9.90 -14.82 2.32
N LEU A 50 8.77 -14.71 1.60
CA LEU A 50 7.92 -13.51 1.61
C LEU A 50 7.38 -13.16 2.98
N ASN A 51 7.05 -14.15 3.82
CA ASN A 51 6.49 -13.91 5.17
C ASN A 51 7.48 -13.19 6.08
N GLU A 52 8.75 -13.60 6.09
CA GLU A 52 9.79 -12.96 6.90
C GLU A 52 10.06 -11.52 6.44
N ARG A 53 10.01 -11.31 5.14
CA ARG A 53 10.15 -9.97 4.55
C ARG A 53 8.95 -9.07 4.85
N ALA A 54 7.73 -9.61 4.77
CA ALA A 54 6.51 -8.92 5.14
C ALA A 54 6.53 -8.53 6.61
N ALA A 55 6.93 -9.45 7.49
CA ALA A 55 7.09 -9.19 8.92
C ALA A 55 8.11 -8.06 9.20
N SER A 56 9.23 -8.05 8.48
CA SER A 56 10.24 -6.97 8.58
C SER A 56 9.70 -5.61 8.15
N ILE A 57 8.92 -5.55 7.08
CA ILE A 57 8.26 -4.31 6.64
C ILE A 57 7.23 -3.87 7.66
N SER A 58 6.34 -4.78 8.09
CA SER A 58 5.27 -4.48 9.05
C SER A 58 5.81 -3.98 10.38
N PHE A 59 6.89 -4.53 10.88
CA PHE A 59 7.56 -4.03 12.09
C PHE A 59 7.95 -2.56 11.95
N ASN A 60 8.62 -2.19 10.86
CA ASN A 60 9.03 -0.80 10.62
C ASN A 60 7.83 0.14 10.43
N VAL A 61 6.74 -0.32 9.81
CA VAL A 61 5.50 0.45 9.66
C VAL A 61 4.82 0.64 11.02
N ILE A 62 4.71 -0.40 11.83
CA ILE A 62 4.12 -0.34 13.18
C ILE A 62 4.88 0.65 14.06
N MET A 63 6.21 0.66 14.00
CA MET A 63 7.04 1.61 14.74
C MET A 63 6.86 3.07 14.29
N ALA A 64 6.37 3.30 13.08
CA ALA A 64 6.06 4.64 12.59
C ALA A 64 4.68 5.17 13.07
N ILE A 65 3.74 4.29 13.48
CA ILE A 65 2.38 4.68 13.88
C ILE A 65 2.37 5.65 15.08
N PRO A 66 3.07 5.39 16.21
CA PRO A 66 3.08 6.31 17.35
C PRO A 66 3.57 7.71 16.96
N ALA A 67 4.64 7.77 16.15
CA ALA A 67 5.16 9.05 15.68
C ALA A 67 4.15 9.78 14.77
N ALA A 68 3.48 9.04 13.87
CA ALA A 68 2.42 9.57 13.01
C ALA A 68 1.24 10.12 13.84
N CYS A 69 0.83 9.40 14.88
CA CYS A 69 -0.23 9.87 15.80
C CYS A 69 0.16 11.17 16.51
N ILE A 70 1.38 11.26 17.07
CA ILE A 70 1.88 12.48 17.71
C ILE A 70 1.86 13.66 16.74
N PHE A 71 2.34 13.44 15.52
CA PHE A 71 2.35 14.49 14.50
C PHE A 71 0.93 14.91 14.08
N LEU A 72 0.06 13.96 13.76
CA LEU A 72 -1.33 14.23 13.37
C LEU A 72 -2.05 15.03 14.44
N PHE A 73 -1.99 14.59 15.70
CA PHE A 73 -2.61 15.33 16.79
C PHE A 73 -2.02 16.74 16.96
N SER A 74 -0.73 16.92 16.71
CA SER A 74 -0.08 18.24 16.77
C SER A 74 -0.48 19.16 15.62
N VAL A 75 -0.86 18.63 14.45
CA VAL A 75 -1.29 19.40 13.28
C VAL A 75 -2.76 19.81 13.36
N VAL A 76 -3.62 18.95 13.93
CA VAL A 76 -5.07 19.17 13.95
C VAL A 76 -5.51 20.54 14.47
N PRO A 77 -4.93 21.11 15.56
CA PRO A 77 -5.33 22.45 16.04
C PRO A 77 -5.14 23.59 15.03
N TYR A 78 -4.30 23.37 14.01
CA TYR A 78 -4.03 24.36 12.96
C TYR A 78 -4.96 24.19 11.74
N LEU A 79 -5.77 23.13 11.70
CA LEU A 79 -6.72 22.90 10.60
C LEU A 79 -8.03 23.63 10.84
N PRO A 80 -8.69 24.17 9.79
CA PRO A 80 -9.96 24.89 9.90
C PRO A 80 -11.11 24.00 10.39
N VAL A 81 -10.93 22.68 10.39
CA VAL A 81 -11.92 21.66 10.82
C VAL A 81 -11.63 21.08 12.22
N SER A 82 -10.77 21.73 12.99
CA SER A 82 -10.31 21.22 14.29
C SER A 82 -11.43 20.87 15.26
N ASN A 83 -12.50 21.65 15.29
CA ASN A 83 -13.67 21.43 16.18
C ASN A 83 -14.49 20.21 15.77
N GLN A 84 -14.74 20.02 14.47
CA GLN A 84 -15.47 18.86 13.94
C GLN A 84 -14.67 17.58 14.17
N PHE A 85 -13.38 17.60 13.83
CA PHE A 85 -12.48 16.47 14.04
C PHE A 85 -12.37 16.09 15.52
N LYS A 86 -12.31 17.08 16.43
CA LYS A 86 -12.33 16.84 17.89
C LYS A 86 -13.63 16.16 18.33
N ALA A 87 -14.78 16.63 17.84
CA ALA A 87 -16.08 16.07 18.20
C ALA A 87 -16.21 14.60 17.73
N GLU A 88 -15.77 14.30 16.49
CA GLU A 88 -15.75 12.94 15.94
C GLU A 88 -14.80 12.01 16.72
N LEU A 89 -13.60 12.48 17.09
CA LEU A 89 -12.68 11.71 17.92
C LEU A 89 -13.25 11.41 19.29
N LEU A 90 -13.91 12.38 19.92
CA LEU A 90 -14.55 12.20 21.22
C LEU A 90 -15.72 11.20 21.13
N ALA A 91 -16.50 11.25 20.06
CA ALA A 91 -17.57 10.29 19.80
C ALA A 91 -17.01 8.87 19.61
N LEU A 92 -16.00 8.69 18.75
CA LEU A 92 -15.32 7.41 18.58
C LEU A 92 -14.69 6.89 19.87
N THR A 93 -14.07 7.77 20.66
CA THR A 93 -13.49 7.40 21.95
C THR A 93 -14.54 6.92 22.93
N LYS A 94 -15.73 7.55 22.93
CA LYS A 94 -16.85 7.14 23.78
C LYS A 94 -17.36 5.74 23.40
N ASP A 95 -17.47 5.47 22.10
CA ASP A 95 -17.95 4.18 21.58
C ASP A 95 -16.93 3.05 21.79
N LEU A 96 -15.65 3.36 21.75
CA LEU A 96 -14.56 2.38 21.91
C LEU A 96 -14.10 2.20 23.37
N SER A 97 -14.48 3.10 24.29
CA SER A 97 -14.02 3.04 25.67
C SER A 97 -14.77 1.96 26.47
N PRO A 98 -14.04 1.03 27.10
CA PRO A 98 -14.65 -0.05 27.88
C PRO A 98 -15.37 0.42 29.14
N ASN A 99 -15.03 1.61 29.66
CA ASN A 99 -15.64 2.22 30.84
C ASN A 99 -15.52 3.74 30.84
N GLN A 100 -16.33 4.38 31.70
CA GLN A 100 -16.41 5.84 31.84
C GLN A 100 -15.08 6.49 32.28
N ASN A 101 -14.27 5.78 33.08
CA ASN A 101 -13.00 6.32 33.57
C ASN A 101 -11.95 6.39 32.47
N THR A 102 -11.89 5.37 31.60
CA THR A 102 -11.04 5.37 30.42
C THR A 102 -11.45 6.47 29.44
N TYR A 103 -12.76 6.66 29.22
CA TYR A 103 -13.27 7.75 28.40
C TYR A 103 -12.82 9.11 28.94
N LYS A 104 -13.02 9.39 30.24
CA LYS A 104 -12.60 10.67 30.88
C LYS A 104 -11.10 10.91 30.75
N LEU A 105 -10.27 9.89 30.91
CA LEU A 105 -8.82 10.01 30.73
C LEU A 105 -8.46 10.41 29.29
N VAL A 106 -9.03 9.74 28.30
CA VAL A 106 -8.77 10.05 26.89
C VAL A 106 -9.38 11.41 26.53
N GLU A 107 -10.57 11.73 27.02
CA GLU A 107 -11.20 13.04 26.82
C GLU A 107 -10.35 14.18 27.39
N SER A 108 -9.83 14.03 28.61
CA SER A 108 -8.96 15.04 29.22
C SER A 108 -7.66 15.20 28.43
N PHE A 109 -7.07 14.10 28.02
CA PHE A 109 -5.86 14.10 27.17
C PHE A 109 -6.11 14.80 25.83
N LEU A 110 -7.18 14.45 25.13
CA LEU A 110 -7.55 15.09 23.85
C LEU A 110 -7.85 16.58 24.05
N ASN A 111 -8.61 16.95 25.10
CA ASN A 111 -8.91 18.34 25.40
C ASN A 111 -7.65 19.16 25.67
N ASP A 112 -6.71 18.64 26.45
CA ASP A 112 -5.43 19.30 26.72
C ASP A 112 -4.58 19.43 25.43
N PHE A 113 -4.63 18.43 24.58
CA PHE A 113 -3.88 18.41 23.34
C PHE A 113 -4.42 19.42 22.33
N PHE A 114 -5.76 19.51 22.18
CA PHE A 114 -6.41 20.45 21.28
C PHE A 114 -6.44 21.90 21.78
N ARG A 115 -6.38 22.10 23.10
CA ARG A 115 -6.49 23.41 23.73
C ARG A 115 -5.19 24.23 23.71
N LYS A 116 -4.05 23.57 23.71
CA LYS A 116 -2.73 24.22 23.70
C LYS A 116 -1.99 23.91 22.41
N SER A 117 -1.96 24.88 21.49
CA SER A 117 -1.05 24.87 20.34
C SER A 117 0.39 24.85 20.86
N ARG A 118 1.00 23.68 20.87
CA ARG A 118 2.40 23.49 21.29
C ARG A 118 3.31 23.42 20.07
N GLY A 119 3.76 24.58 19.57
CA GLY A 119 4.64 24.66 18.38
C GLY A 119 5.90 23.78 18.49
N GLY A 120 6.44 23.61 19.71
CA GLY A 120 7.55 22.69 19.95
C GLY A 120 7.20 21.21 19.72
N LEU A 121 5.99 20.76 20.09
CA LEU A 121 5.52 19.40 19.82
C LEU A 121 5.27 19.17 18.34
N LEU A 122 4.81 20.18 17.61
CA LEU A 122 4.62 20.09 16.17
C LEU A 122 5.96 19.83 15.45
N SER A 123 6.99 20.63 15.76
CA SER A 123 8.32 20.49 15.15
C SER A 123 8.97 19.16 15.53
N PHE A 124 8.89 18.77 16.80
CA PHE A 124 9.45 17.50 17.27
C PHE A 124 8.68 16.29 16.69
N GLY A 125 7.34 16.31 16.69
CA GLY A 125 6.50 15.30 16.05
C GLY A 125 6.77 15.15 14.58
N PHE A 126 6.96 16.26 13.86
CA PHE A 126 7.33 16.26 12.44
C PHE A 126 8.67 15.56 12.18
N LEU A 127 9.69 15.86 12.99
CA LEU A 127 11.00 15.19 12.89
C LEU A 127 10.89 13.69 13.17
N LEU A 128 10.13 13.32 14.20
CA LEU A 128 9.88 11.91 14.54
C LEU A 128 9.18 11.17 13.39
N VAL A 129 8.14 11.76 12.81
CA VAL A 129 7.42 11.15 11.67
C VAL A 129 8.34 10.95 10.49
N ILE A 130 9.11 11.98 10.09
CA ILE A 130 10.05 11.83 8.98
C ILE A 130 11.06 10.72 9.28
N PHE A 131 11.58 10.65 10.50
CA PHE A 131 12.55 9.64 10.89
C PHE A 131 11.95 8.23 10.81
N TYR A 132 10.84 7.96 11.51
CA TYR A 132 10.24 6.62 11.56
C TYR A 132 9.59 6.22 10.24
N ALA A 133 8.88 7.11 9.56
CA ALA A 133 8.31 6.82 8.26
C ALA A 133 9.39 6.56 7.19
N SER A 134 10.50 7.33 7.21
CA SER A 134 11.62 7.03 6.33
C SER A 134 12.33 5.71 6.69
N ASN A 135 12.29 5.27 7.95
CA ASN A 135 12.75 3.93 8.33
C ASN A 135 11.86 2.83 7.77
N ALA A 136 10.52 3.03 7.79
CA ALA A 136 9.58 2.11 7.15
C ALA A 136 9.86 2.01 5.64
N MET A 137 10.05 3.13 4.95
CA MET A 137 10.43 3.15 3.53
C MET A 137 11.80 2.50 3.28
N MET A 138 12.77 2.69 4.17
CA MET A 138 14.06 2.01 4.10
C MET A 138 13.90 0.48 4.23
N GLY A 139 13.00 0.00 5.10
CA GLY A 139 12.65 -1.42 5.23
C GLY A 139 12.12 -1.99 3.92
N ILE A 140 11.20 -1.28 3.25
CA ILE A 140 10.66 -1.65 1.94
C ILE A 140 11.79 -1.69 0.88
N ILE A 141 12.60 -0.63 0.79
CA ILE A 141 13.70 -0.54 -0.18
C ILE A 141 14.68 -1.71 -0.01
N ARG A 142 15.12 -1.98 1.22
CA ARG A 142 16.04 -3.10 1.51
C ARG A 142 15.44 -4.45 1.14
N THR A 143 14.13 -4.60 1.37
CA THR A 143 13.41 -5.84 1.06
C THR A 143 13.30 -6.03 -0.45
N PHE A 144 13.00 -4.98 -1.21
CA PHE A 144 12.91 -5.02 -2.67
C PHE A 144 14.28 -5.31 -3.32
N GLU A 145 15.35 -4.72 -2.80
CA GLU A 145 16.70 -4.94 -3.35
C GLU A 145 17.20 -6.39 -3.18
N LYS A 146 16.66 -7.15 -2.20
CA LYS A 146 16.98 -8.57 -2.07
C LYS A 146 16.50 -9.43 -3.25
N SER A 147 15.50 -8.98 -3.99
CA SER A 147 14.96 -9.67 -5.17
C SER A 147 15.66 -9.26 -6.46
N ILE A 148 16.46 -8.19 -6.44
CA ILE A 148 17.12 -7.64 -7.62
C ILE A 148 18.63 -7.93 -7.49
N SER A 149 19.14 -8.86 -8.29
CA SER A 149 20.52 -9.38 -8.19
C SER A 149 21.62 -8.31 -8.35
N ASP A 150 21.36 -7.26 -9.13
CA ASP A 150 22.37 -6.28 -9.54
C ASP A 150 22.31 -4.95 -8.73
N ALA A 151 21.51 -4.90 -7.66
CA ALA A 151 21.27 -3.69 -6.88
C ALA A 151 22.43 -3.37 -5.92
N LYS A 152 23.60 -3.01 -6.44
CA LYS A 152 24.71 -2.45 -5.62
C LYS A 152 24.47 -0.96 -5.38
N THR A 153 23.76 -0.61 -4.30
CA THR A 153 23.50 0.80 -3.95
C THR A 153 24.07 1.14 -2.59
N TYR A 154 24.78 2.27 -2.49
CA TYR A 154 25.32 2.76 -1.23
C TYR A 154 24.21 3.13 -0.25
N PHE A 155 24.48 2.99 1.06
CA PHE A 155 23.53 3.25 2.14
C PHE A 155 22.93 4.68 2.09
N LEU A 156 23.75 5.70 1.80
CA LEU A 156 23.28 7.08 1.71
C LEU A 156 22.25 7.28 0.58
N HIS A 157 22.47 6.65 -0.57
CA HIS A 157 21.51 6.72 -1.69
C HIS A 157 20.18 6.06 -1.35
N LYS A 158 20.20 4.94 -0.61
CA LYS A 158 18.98 4.29 -0.12
C LYS A 158 18.23 5.19 0.86
N ARG A 159 18.97 5.82 1.78
CA ARG A 159 18.39 6.73 2.77
C ARG A 159 17.74 7.94 2.11
N TRP A 160 18.42 8.55 1.15
CA TRP A 160 17.86 9.67 0.39
C TRP A 160 16.60 9.30 -0.37
N ARG A 161 16.57 8.12 -1.02
CA ARG A 161 15.36 7.60 -1.68
C ARG A 161 14.24 7.35 -0.69
N ALA A 162 14.54 6.79 0.48
CA ALA A 162 13.56 6.55 1.53
C ALA A 162 12.91 7.87 1.99
N ILE A 163 13.70 8.90 2.28
CA ILE A 163 13.20 10.22 2.69
C ILE A 163 12.35 10.85 1.57
N LYS A 164 12.85 10.84 0.32
CA LYS A 164 12.10 11.37 -0.83
C LYS A 164 10.75 10.66 -1.01
N LEU A 165 10.74 9.33 -0.93
CA LEU A 165 9.52 8.54 -1.07
C LEU A 165 8.55 8.80 0.07
N THR A 166 9.04 8.89 1.31
CA THR A 166 8.24 9.28 2.48
C THR A 166 7.56 10.62 2.25
N PHE A 167 8.30 11.62 1.76
CA PHE A 167 7.75 12.95 1.50
C PHE A 167 6.67 12.92 0.42
N ILE A 168 6.88 12.18 -0.67
CA ILE A 168 5.88 11.99 -1.73
C ILE A 168 4.60 11.34 -1.18
N LEU A 169 4.73 10.31 -0.34
CA LEU A 169 3.58 9.63 0.24
C LEU A 169 2.85 10.50 1.27
N ILE A 170 3.56 11.25 2.10
CA ILE A 170 2.94 12.21 3.03
C ILE A 170 2.17 13.27 2.23
N LEU A 171 2.74 13.84 1.18
CA LEU A 171 2.07 14.81 0.33
C LEU A 171 0.81 14.23 -0.32
N LEU A 172 0.88 12.97 -0.80
CA LEU A 172 -0.24 12.26 -1.39
C LEU A 172 -1.37 12.07 -0.36
N VAL A 173 -1.05 11.64 0.86
CA VAL A 173 -2.04 11.48 1.95
C VAL A 173 -2.67 12.82 2.31
N ILE A 174 -1.86 13.86 2.50
CA ILE A 174 -2.35 15.22 2.82
C ILE A 174 -3.29 15.71 1.70
N SER A 175 -2.90 15.54 0.44
CA SER A 175 -3.74 15.94 -0.71
C SER A 175 -5.07 15.19 -0.72
N CYS A 176 -5.08 13.90 -0.42
CA CYS A 176 -6.30 13.11 -0.33
C CYS A 176 -7.20 13.57 0.83
N VAL A 177 -6.62 13.82 2.01
CA VAL A 177 -7.34 14.32 3.18
C VAL A 177 -7.95 15.70 2.90
N LEU A 178 -7.20 16.60 2.27
CA LEU A 178 -7.71 17.92 1.88
C LEU A 178 -8.85 17.83 0.86
N LEU A 179 -8.79 16.90 -0.09
CA LEU A 179 -9.88 16.65 -1.03
C LEU A 179 -11.12 16.09 -0.33
N LEU A 180 -10.94 15.19 0.64
CA LEU A 180 -12.05 14.60 1.42
C LEU A 180 -12.72 15.63 2.34
N ILE A 181 -11.95 16.49 2.99
CA ILE A 181 -12.46 17.52 3.91
C ILE A 181 -12.97 18.75 3.14
N GLY A 182 -12.27 19.13 2.08
CA GLY A 182 -12.61 20.30 1.24
C GLY A 182 -13.84 20.12 0.35
N HIS A 183 -14.53 19.00 0.47
CA HIS A 183 -15.71 18.64 -0.30
C HIS A 183 -16.76 19.76 -0.36
N ASP A 184 -17.19 20.27 0.80
CA ASP A 184 -18.23 21.32 0.85
C ASP A 184 -17.79 22.60 0.14
N ALA A 185 -16.50 22.93 0.24
CA ALA A 185 -15.92 24.08 -0.46
C ALA A 185 -15.83 23.82 -1.98
N LEU A 186 -15.37 22.63 -2.37
CA LEU A 186 -15.30 22.21 -3.78
C LEU A 186 -16.70 22.11 -4.40
N GLU A 187 -17.68 21.59 -3.69
CA GLU A 187 -19.06 21.52 -4.15
C GLU A 187 -19.66 22.93 -4.40
N LYS A 188 -19.41 23.88 -3.50
CA LYS A 188 -19.84 25.28 -3.67
C LYS A 188 -19.16 25.92 -4.89
N ILE A 189 -17.86 25.71 -5.08
CA ILE A 189 -17.12 26.21 -6.24
C ILE A 189 -17.64 25.59 -7.53
N LEU A 190 -17.79 24.27 -7.59
CA LEU A 190 -18.29 23.55 -8.77
C LEU A 190 -19.73 23.96 -9.11
N LYS A 191 -20.62 24.11 -8.12
CA LYS A 191 -21.97 24.59 -8.34
C LYS A 191 -21.98 26.02 -8.88
N HIS A 192 -21.10 26.88 -8.40
CA HIS A 192 -20.99 28.25 -8.88
C HIS A 192 -20.51 28.34 -10.33
N TYR A 193 -19.52 27.54 -10.72
CA TYR A 193 -18.94 27.59 -12.07
C TYR A 193 -19.68 26.73 -13.09
N PHE A 194 -20.24 25.58 -12.70
CA PHE A 194 -20.86 24.61 -13.63
C PHE A 194 -22.38 24.52 -13.57
N HIS A 195 -23.05 25.34 -12.77
CA HIS A 195 -24.54 25.42 -12.66
C HIS A 195 -25.22 24.05 -12.42
N LEU A 196 -24.56 23.12 -11.67
CA LEU A 196 -25.07 21.79 -11.43
C LEU A 196 -26.27 21.77 -10.50
N SER A 197 -27.32 21.00 -10.84
CA SER A 197 -28.55 20.87 -10.06
C SER A 197 -28.31 20.16 -8.71
N LYS A 198 -29.06 20.57 -7.67
CA LYS A 198 -28.94 20.06 -6.29
C LYS A 198 -29.11 18.54 -6.14
N SER A 199 -29.92 17.89 -6.96
CA SER A 199 -30.26 16.47 -6.83
C SER A 199 -29.15 15.51 -7.36
N THR A 200 -28.34 15.98 -8.30
CA THR A 200 -27.29 15.17 -8.95
C THR A 200 -26.01 15.11 -8.10
N SER A 201 -25.79 16.09 -7.20
CA SER A 201 -24.52 16.23 -6.48
C SER A 201 -24.32 15.21 -5.37
N LEU A 202 -25.36 14.79 -4.62
CA LEU A 202 -25.20 13.84 -3.51
C LEU A 202 -24.84 12.42 -3.97
N TYR A 203 -25.49 11.95 -5.03
CA TYR A 203 -25.27 10.59 -5.54
C TYR A 203 -23.85 10.40 -6.12
N TRP A 204 -23.33 11.39 -6.84
CA TRP A 204 -21.98 11.38 -7.38
C TRP A 204 -20.91 11.44 -6.29
N TRP A 205 -21.23 12.06 -5.16
CA TRP A 205 -20.26 12.28 -4.10
C TRP A 205 -19.93 11.03 -3.27
N GLU A 206 -20.92 10.25 -2.89
CA GLU A 206 -20.67 8.98 -2.16
C GLU A 206 -19.80 8.05 -2.99
N ASN A 207 -20.02 8.00 -4.31
CA ASN A 207 -19.19 7.21 -5.21
C ASN A 207 -17.77 7.80 -5.39
N THR A 208 -17.64 9.13 -5.38
CA THR A 208 -16.33 9.82 -5.51
C THR A 208 -15.41 9.54 -4.31
N ARG A 209 -15.94 9.41 -3.12
CA ARG A 209 -15.18 9.05 -1.92
C ARG A 209 -14.47 7.70 -2.09
N TRP A 210 -15.18 6.68 -2.55
CA TRP A 210 -14.61 5.37 -2.82
C TRP A 210 -13.55 5.42 -3.91
N LEU A 211 -13.80 6.17 -4.96
CA LEU A 211 -12.85 6.37 -6.05
C LEU A 211 -11.56 7.04 -5.56
N LEU A 212 -11.65 8.05 -4.69
CA LEU A 212 -10.49 8.69 -4.08
C LEU A 212 -9.66 7.72 -3.22
N ILE A 213 -10.32 6.87 -2.42
CA ILE A 213 -9.65 5.84 -1.62
C ILE A 213 -8.92 4.84 -2.52
N ILE A 214 -9.57 4.33 -3.56
CA ILE A 214 -8.96 3.42 -4.53
C ILE A 214 -7.76 4.08 -5.20
N LEU A 215 -7.91 5.33 -5.63
CA LEU A 215 -6.85 6.11 -6.27
C LEU A 215 -5.66 6.34 -5.33
N LEU A 216 -5.92 6.65 -4.06
CA LEU A 216 -4.87 6.82 -3.04
C LEU A 216 -4.05 5.54 -2.87
N ILE A 217 -4.70 4.39 -2.70
CA ILE A 217 -4.04 3.09 -2.55
C ILE A 217 -3.25 2.75 -3.81
N PHE A 218 -3.85 2.96 -5.00
CA PHE A 218 -3.19 2.72 -6.28
C PHE A 218 -1.96 3.60 -6.47
N LEU A 219 -2.06 4.91 -6.24
CA LEU A 219 -0.94 5.83 -6.37
C LEU A 219 0.14 5.54 -5.33
N GLY A 220 -0.23 5.21 -4.09
CA GLY A 220 0.70 4.80 -3.04
C GLY A 220 1.54 3.60 -3.47
N ASN A 221 0.90 2.51 -3.88
CA ASN A 221 1.59 1.32 -4.41
C ASN A 221 2.44 1.65 -5.64
N SER A 222 1.90 2.45 -6.57
CA SER A 222 2.59 2.83 -7.81
C SER A 222 3.85 3.65 -7.56
N PHE A 223 3.80 4.61 -6.65
CA PHE A 223 4.97 5.40 -6.27
C PHE A 223 6.02 4.57 -5.55
N ILE A 224 5.61 3.66 -4.66
CA ILE A 224 6.51 2.73 -4.00
C ILE A 224 7.23 1.87 -5.04
N TYR A 225 6.52 1.25 -5.98
CA TYR A 225 7.14 0.40 -7.00
C TYR A 225 8.03 1.16 -7.98
N LYS A 226 7.68 2.40 -8.30
CA LYS A 226 8.47 3.21 -9.24
C LYS A 226 9.75 3.77 -8.63
N TYR A 227 9.73 4.15 -7.35
CA TYR A 227 10.81 4.92 -6.74
C TYR A 227 11.60 4.17 -5.66
N ALA A 228 11.04 3.10 -5.06
CA ALA A 228 11.76 2.32 -4.05
C ALA A 228 12.90 1.47 -4.64
N PRO A 229 12.69 0.66 -5.73
CA PRO A 229 13.72 -0.24 -6.21
C PRO A 229 14.83 0.47 -6.99
N SER A 230 16.04 -0.11 -6.93
CA SER A 230 17.20 0.29 -7.73
C SER A 230 17.22 -0.49 -9.04
N VAL A 231 16.30 -0.19 -9.95
CA VAL A 231 16.28 -0.80 -11.29
C VAL A 231 16.81 0.18 -12.33
N GLU A 232 17.52 -0.32 -13.36
CA GLU A 232 18.01 0.50 -14.47
C GLU A 232 16.88 1.24 -15.19
N LYS A 233 15.80 0.51 -15.51
CA LYS A 233 14.61 1.07 -16.15
C LYS A 233 13.45 1.08 -15.16
N ARG A 234 13.03 2.25 -14.73
CA ARG A 234 11.91 2.42 -13.80
C ARG A 234 10.61 1.93 -14.42
N TRP A 235 9.80 1.26 -13.61
CA TRP A 235 8.47 0.83 -14.02
C TRP A 235 7.52 2.02 -14.20
N ASN A 236 6.53 1.85 -15.06
CA ASN A 236 5.46 2.84 -15.21
C ASN A 236 4.60 2.87 -13.94
N LEU A 237 3.89 3.97 -13.70
CA LEU A 237 2.95 4.07 -12.59
C LEU A 237 1.86 2.99 -12.68
N VAL A 238 1.31 2.81 -13.88
CA VAL A 238 0.39 1.70 -14.17
C VAL A 238 1.23 0.48 -14.55
N SER A 239 1.45 -0.40 -13.59
CA SER A 239 2.15 -1.68 -13.79
C SER A 239 1.27 -2.84 -13.35
N PRO A 240 1.45 -4.05 -13.89
CA PRO A 240 0.69 -5.22 -13.45
C PRO A 240 0.76 -5.45 -11.95
N GLY A 241 1.94 -5.24 -11.34
CA GLY A 241 2.11 -5.36 -9.90
C GLY A 241 1.35 -4.29 -9.10
N SER A 242 1.30 -3.01 -9.58
CA SER A 242 0.54 -1.96 -8.87
C SER A 242 -0.97 -2.22 -8.93
N LEU A 243 -1.48 -2.70 -10.06
CA LEU A 243 -2.89 -3.09 -10.20
C LEU A 243 -3.23 -4.27 -9.30
N LEU A 244 -2.40 -5.33 -9.33
CA LEU A 244 -2.60 -6.51 -8.49
C LEU A 244 -2.55 -6.16 -7.00
N ALA A 245 -1.55 -5.40 -6.57
CA ALA A 245 -1.42 -4.99 -5.17
C ALA A 245 -2.60 -4.14 -4.72
N THR A 246 -3.06 -3.21 -5.54
CA THR A 246 -4.23 -2.37 -5.21
C THR A 246 -5.49 -3.22 -5.06
N PHE A 247 -5.73 -4.13 -6.01
CA PHE A 247 -6.88 -5.04 -5.93
C PHE A 247 -6.82 -5.92 -4.68
N LEU A 248 -5.67 -6.55 -4.40
CA LEU A 248 -5.50 -7.41 -3.23
C LEU A 248 -5.61 -6.61 -1.92
N THR A 249 -5.06 -5.38 -1.85
CA THR A 249 -5.19 -4.50 -0.67
C THR A 249 -6.65 -4.19 -0.38
N LEU A 250 -7.43 -3.82 -1.40
CA LEU A 250 -8.86 -3.54 -1.24
C LEU A 250 -9.62 -4.80 -0.81
N ALA A 251 -9.42 -5.91 -1.50
CA ALA A 251 -10.08 -7.18 -1.19
C ALA A 251 -9.74 -7.66 0.23
N THR A 252 -8.48 -7.58 0.62
CA THR A 252 -8.03 -7.97 1.97
C THR A 252 -8.59 -7.03 3.03
N THR A 253 -8.58 -5.72 2.80
CA THR A 253 -9.12 -4.75 3.77
C THR A 253 -10.63 -4.94 3.95
N MET A 254 -11.38 -5.13 2.87
CA MET A 254 -12.82 -5.39 2.93
C MET A 254 -13.13 -6.74 3.59
N GLY A 255 -12.45 -7.81 3.18
CA GLY A 255 -12.61 -9.14 3.76
C GLY A 255 -12.22 -9.18 5.25
N PHE A 256 -11.15 -8.47 5.62
CA PHE A 256 -10.70 -8.37 6.99
C PHE A 256 -11.68 -7.56 7.86
N SER A 257 -12.21 -6.45 7.33
CA SER A 257 -13.26 -5.68 8.01
C SER A 257 -14.51 -6.53 8.23
N TYR A 258 -14.94 -7.29 7.23
CA TYR A 258 -16.06 -8.21 7.38
C TYR A 258 -15.79 -9.26 8.47
N TRP A 259 -14.59 -9.86 8.46
CA TRP A 259 -14.19 -10.86 9.44
C TRP A 259 -14.18 -10.29 10.87
N VAL A 260 -13.59 -9.12 11.09
CA VAL A 260 -13.54 -8.47 12.42
C VAL A 260 -14.95 -8.15 12.92
N ASN A 261 -15.84 -7.68 12.06
CA ASN A 261 -17.21 -7.31 12.44
C ASN A 261 -18.07 -8.53 12.81
N HIS A 262 -17.87 -9.70 12.15
CA HIS A 262 -18.67 -10.89 12.39
C HIS A 262 -18.08 -11.80 13.48
N PHE A 263 -16.77 -11.83 13.62
CA PHE A 263 -16.06 -12.64 14.62
C PHE A 263 -15.57 -11.83 15.82
N GLY A 264 -16.17 -10.67 16.08
CA GLY A 264 -15.77 -9.66 17.07
C GLY A 264 -15.77 -10.07 18.55
N SER A 265 -15.95 -11.37 18.86
CA SER A 265 -15.72 -11.93 20.21
C SER A 265 -14.27 -11.77 20.68
N TYR A 266 -13.34 -11.50 19.78
CA TYR A 266 -11.92 -11.31 20.06
C TYR A 266 -11.69 -10.12 21.03
N ASN A 267 -12.44 -9.03 20.86
CA ASN A 267 -12.38 -7.86 21.75
C ASN A 267 -12.93 -8.17 23.16
N LYS A 268 -13.86 -9.12 23.31
CA LYS A 268 -14.39 -9.52 24.64
C LYS A 268 -13.34 -10.28 25.45
N VAL A 269 -12.44 -11.02 24.80
CA VAL A 269 -11.42 -11.84 25.45
C VAL A 269 -10.14 -11.04 25.70
N TYR A 270 -9.68 -10.27 24.72
CA TYR A 270 -8.38 -9.58 24.73
C TYR A 270 -8.47 -8.07 25.00
N GLY A 271 -9.67 -7.47 25.05
CA GLY A 271 -9.86 -6.03 25.27
C GLY A 271 -9.10 -5.18 24.23
N SER A 272 -8.46 -4.11 24.70
CA SER A 272 -7.67 -3.19 23.86
C SER A 272 -6.46 -3.83 23.18
N ILE A 273 -5.88 -4.89 23.78
CA ILE A 273 -4.75 -5.65 23.20
C ILE A 273 -5.21 -6.35 21.90
N GLY A 274 -6.45 -6.84 21.86
CA GLY A 274 -7.03 -7.45 20.68
C GLY A 274 -7.03 -6.50 19.48
N THR A 275 -7.38 -5.23 19.68
CA THR A 275 -7.36 -4.21 18.63
C THR A 275 -5.95 -3.99 18.07
N VAL A 276 -4.93 -3.94 18.92
CA VAL A 276 -3.53 -3.80 18.49
C VAL A 276 -3.11 -4.99 17.64
N LEU A 277 -3.41 -6.22 18.10
CA LEU A 277 -3.09 -7.44 17.34
C LEU A 277 -3.78 -7.49 15.97
N VAL A 278 -5.05 -7.08 15.90
CA VAL A 278 -5.82 -6.98 14.66
C VAL A 278 -5.17 -6.00 13.68
N ILE A 279 -4.75 -4.82 14.16
CA ILE A 279 -4.04 -3.82 13.35
C ILE A 279 -2.69 -4.36 12.86
N MET A 280 -1.92 -5.02 13.74
CA MET A 280 -0.63 -5.63 13.38
C MET A 280 -0.79 -6.68 12.30
N LEU A 281 -1.82 -7.53 12.40
CA LEU A 281 -2.13 -8.54 11.38
C LEU A 281 -2.50 -7.90 10.04
N LEU A 282 -3.34 -6.87 10.05
CA LEU A 282 -3.73 -6.14 8.84
C LEU A 282 -2.51 -5.50 8.16
N ILE A 283 -1.61 -4.89 8.92
CA ILE A 283 -0.38 -4.30 8.40
C ILE A 283 0.52 -5.38 7.79
N ASN A 284 0.61 -6.56 8.44
CA ASN A 284 1.41 -7.68 7.92
C ASN A 284 0.84 -8.21 6.60
N LEU A 285 -0.49 -8.39 6.50
CA LEU A 285 -1.15 -8.80 5.27
C LEU A 285 -0.92 -7.79 4.13
N ASN A 286 -1.06 -6.50 4.41
CA ASN A 286 -0.80 -5.46 3.42
C ASN A 286 0.68 -5.38 3.01
N SER A 287 1.61 -5.64 3.94
CA SER A 287 3.05 -5.74 3.63
C SER A 287 3.35 -6.95 2.73
N LEU A 288 2.68 -8.07 2.95
CA LEU A 288 2.78 -9.26 2.09
C LEU A 288 2.23 -8.98 0.69
N ILE A 289 1.07 -8.32 0.59
CA ILE A 289 0.48 -7.92 -0.69
C ILE A 289 1.39 -6.98 -1.48
N LEU A 290 1.99 -6.02 -0.79
CA LEU A 290 2.97 -5.10 -1.38
C LEU A 290 4.15 -5.89 -1.99
N LEU A 291 4.65 -6.91 -1.31
CA LEU A 291 5.71 -7.78 -1.83
C LEU A 291 5.25 -8.63 -3.01
N ILE A 292 4.04 -9.19 -2.96
CA ILE A 292 3.45 -9.97 -4.06
C ILE A 292 3.40 -9.15 -5.35
N GLY A 293 2.87 -7.92 -5.29
CA GLY A 293 2.82 -7.05 -6.46
C GLY A 293 4.20 -6.65 -6.97
N PHE A 294 5.16 -6.43 -6.07
CA PHE A 294 6.53 -6.15 -6.42
C PHE A 294 7.18 -7.32 -7.16
N GLU A 295 7.08 -8.55 -6.62
CA GLU A 295 7.66 -9.75 -7.21
C GLU A 295 7.05 -10.08 -8.59
N LEU A 296 5.78 -9.73 -8.82
CA LEU A 296 5.18 -9.83 -10.15
C LEU A 296 5.89 -8.91 -11.15
N ASN A 297 6.15 -7.66 -10.78
CA ASN A 297 6.88 -6.74 -11.65
C ASN A 297 8.32 -7.20 -11.92
N VAL A 298 8.99 -7.73 -10.90
CA VAL A 298 10.35 -8.31 -11.02
C VAL A 298 10.33 -9.50 -11.98
N SER A 299 9.37 -10.41 -11.82
CA SER A 299 9.21 -11.60 -12.67
C SER A 299 9.05 -11.24 -14.15
N ILE A 300 8.18 -10.27 -14.44
CA ILE A 300 7.97 -9.79 -15.81
C ILE A 300 9.27 -9.18 -16.38
N THR A 301 9.97 -8.37 -15.60
CA THR A 301 11.20 -7.69 -16.04
C THR A 301 12.32 -8.69 -16.28
N TYR A 302 12.45 -9.70 -15.41
CA TYR A 302 13.47 -10.75 -15.56
C TYR A 302 13.23 -11.60 -16.80
N LEU A 303 12.01 -12.06 -17.03
CA LEU A 303 11.66 -12.83 -18.23
C LEU A 303 11.85 -12.01 -19.50
N GLN A 304 11.53 -10.71 -19.49
CA GLN A 304 11.79 -9.83 -20.63
C GLN A 304 13.28 -9.76 -20.96
N LYS A 305 14.14 -9.56 -19.95
CA LYS A 305 15.60 -9.52 -20.13
C LYS A 305 16.11 -10.83 -20.73
N GLN A 306 15.63 -11.99 -20.26
CA GLN A 306 15.98 -13.29 -20.86
C GLN A 306 15.60 -13.42 -22.33
N VAL A 307 14.42 -12.95 -22.73
CA VAL A 307 13.99 -12.97 -24.13
C VAL A 307 14.85 -12.04 -24.99
N GLU A 308 15.19 -10.86 -24.50
CA GLU A 308 16.05 -9.90 -25.20
C GLU A 308 17.47 -10.47 -25.38
N ASP A 309 18.04 -11.09 -24.35
CA ASP A 309 19.38 -11.72 -24.40
C ASP A 309 19.43 -12.90 -25.39
N ARG A 310 18.38 -13.73 -25.44
CA ARG A 310 18.28 -14.81 -26.44
C ARG A 310 18.25 -14.26 -27.88
N LYS A 311 17.41 -13.25 -28.13
CA LYS A 311 17.33 -12.61 -29.45
C LYS A 311 18.65 -11.95 -29.87
N ALA A 312 19.39 -11.37 -28.92
CA ALA A 312 20.69 -10.79 -29.18
C ALA A 312 21.73 -11.86 -29.56
N LYS A 313 21.75 -12.99 -28.86
CA LYS A 313 22.64 -14.13 -29.19
C LYS A 313 22.34 -14.71 -30.57
N GLU A 314 21.09 -14.97 -30.89
CA GLU A 314 20.66 -15.46 -32.21
C GLU A 314 21.06 -14.53 -33.38
N LYS A 315 21.01 -13.20 -33.14
CA LYS A 315 21.45 -12.21 -34.14
C LYS A 315 22.97 -12.23 -34.34
N ILE A 316 23.74 -12.47 -33.30
CA ILE A 316 25.20 -12.57 -33.36
C ILE A 316 25.58 -13.85 -34.11
N GLU A 317 24.98 -14.99 -33.76
CA GLU A 317 25.22 -16.28 -34.44
C GLU A 317 24.93 -16.23 -35.92
N LYS A 318 23.79 -15.60 -36.33
CA LYS A 318 23.45 -15.40 -37.74
C LYS A 318 24.43 -14.49 -38.49
N LYS A 319 25.08 -13.53 -37.79
CA LYS A 319 26.11 -12.68 -38.43
C LYS A 319 27.46 -13.36 -38.56
N THR A 320 27.76 -14.33 -37.72
CA THR A 320 29.03 -15.05 -37.69
C THR A 320 29.00 -16.25 -38.66
N SER A 321 27.81 -16.69 -39.11
CA SER A 321 27.59 -17.81 -40.05
C SER A 321 27.49 -17.36 -41.50
N ILE A 322 27.69 -16.09 -41.81
CA ILE A 322 27.80 -15.50 -43.16
C ILE A 322 29.25 -15.03 -43.38
#